data_e37582b755b232ec2e7efb4b745e5a38
#
_entry.id   e37582b755b232ec2e7efb4b745e5a38
#
_cell.length_a   1.000
_cell.length_b   1.000
_cell.length_c   1.000
_cell.angle_alpha   90.00
_cell.angle_beta   90.00
_cell.angle_gamma   90.00
#
_symmetry.space_group_name_H-M   'P 1'
#
loop_
_entity.id
_entity.type
_entity.pdbx_description
1 polymer ?
#
loop_
_entity_poly.entity_id
_entity_poly.type
_entity_poly.pdbx_seq_one_letter_code
_entity_poly.pdbx_strand_id
1 'polypeptide(L)'
;MKLQVQVIAIADDGTQHKEKVAEIVRTETTLETLGLTLDESKHLLQELQGVMIDQQVSAYLAERRACPACGTHRRLKEQATAPFHTLFGVALVPNPRWEQCDCQPQPTKTLRPLSQLLPERTSPELLYLETKWASLVSYDLTAKLLHEVLPLDSKHNGVTVRNHLLQTAQRLEQRLGDEQTMFIDGCPAEHARLPIPDGPLSVGLDGAIVRARRGTEGDETGNLFEIIAGKSILSFRRDEPEGVPPESKCFAFVQGYDTKPKRRLFELLCSQGMQANQQVTFFSDGGDTVRRLPEYLNPNAEHILDWFHLTMKLTVLQQCASGLAPEGDVDQNERGLERRLESVKHYLWHGNTASARSHLQEIDEWLEGWLDDDDGNRRAYPDSDKISRMRKYLHE
;
A
#
# COMPACT_ATOMS: atom_id res chain seq x y z
N MET A 1 41.92 -28.71 -0.57
CA MET A 1 41.13 -28.87 -1.79
C MET A 1 40.97 -27.51 -2.46
N LYS A 2 41.02 -27.47 -3.82
CA LYS A 2 40.88 -26.24 -4.60
C LYS A 2 39.70 -26.44 -5.57
N LEU A 3 38.71 -25.58 -5.49
CA LEU A 3 37.52 -25.55 -6.35
C LEU A 3 37.61 -24.30 -7.24
N GLN A 4 37.34 -24.46 -8.51
CA GLN A 4 37.33 -23.37 -9.48
C GLN A 4 35.98 -23.35 -10.17
N VAL A 5 35.31 -22.18 -10.15
CA VAL A 5 34.05 -21.94 -10.85
C VAL A 5 34.33 -21.18 -12.14
N GLN A 6 33.84 -21.69 -13.25
CA GLN A 6 33.98 -21.06 -14.57
C GLN A 6 32.58 -20.92 -15.21
N VAL A 7 32.39 -19.79 -15.90
CA VAL A 7 31.24 -19.56 -16.77
C VAL A 7 31.67 -19.80 -18.22
N ILE A 8 30.82 -20.50 -18.95
CA ILE A 8 30.99 -20.69 -20.40
C ILE A 8 29.83 -20.01 -21.08
N ALA A 9 30.05 -18.87 -21.71
CA ALA A 9 29.07 -18.22 -22.56
C ALA A 9 29.16 -18.82 -23.96
N ILE A 10 28.02 -19.23 -24.52
CA ILE A 10 27.95 -19.85 -25.86
C ILE A 10 27.10 -18.90 -26.71
N ALA A 11 27.71 -18.32 -27.74
CA ALA A 11 27.01 -17.48 -28.71
C ALA A 11 26.20 -18.33 -29.70
N ASP A 12 25.24 -17.69 -30.41
CA ASP A 12 24.36 -18.36 -31.38
C ASP A 12 25.12 -19.03 -32.53
N ASP A 13 26.35 -18.55 -32.85
CA ASP A 13 27.24 -19.15 -33.85
C ASP A 13 28.05 -20.35 -33.29
N GLY A 14 27.83 -20.72 -32.02
CA GLY A 14 28.54 -21.79 -31.35
C GLY A 14 29.91 -21.39 -30.75
N THR A 15 30.31 -20.12 -30.87
CA THR A 15 31.57 -19.62 -30.27
C THR A 15 31.42 -19.64 -28.75
N GLN A 16 32.48 -20.17 -28.08
CA GLN A 16 32.50 -20.29 -26.63
C GLN A 16 33.50 -19.30 -26.03
N HIS A 17 33.03 -18.57 -25.05
CA HIS A 17 33.85 -17.72 -24.18
C HIS A 17 33.85 -18.28 -22.77
N LYS A 18 35.06 -18.58 -22.22
CA LYS A 18 35.24 -19.17 -20.88
C LYS A 18 35.90 -18.15 -19.97
N GLU A 19 35.29 -17.90 -18.85
CA GLU A 19 35.75 -16.98 -17.84
C GLU A 19 35.75 -17.61 -16.46
N LYS A 20 36.85 -17.40 -15.70
CA LYS A 20 36.96 -17.86 -14.33
C LYS A 20 36.27 -16.84 -13.41
N VAL A 21 35.22 -17.28 -12.69
CA VAL A 21 34.41 -16.44 -11.82
C VAL A 21 34.92 -16.48 -10.38
N ALA A 22 35.24 -17.68 -9.86
CA ALA A 22 35.70 -17.79 -8.49
C ALA A 22 36.70 -18.94 -8.30
N GLU A 23 37.53 -18.81 -7.26
CA GLU A 23 38.40 -19.87 -6.77
C GLU A 23 38.27 -19.97 -5.26
N ILE A 24 37.92 -21.16 -4.78
CA ILE A 24 37.66 -21.44 -3.37
C ILE A 24 38.72 -22.47 -2.93
N VAL A 25 39.53 -22.11 -1.92
CA VAL A 25 40.56 -22.97 -1.36
C VAL A 25 40.16 -23.42 0.03
N ARG A 26 40.19 -24.75 0.27
CA ARG A 26 39.95 -25.35 1.59
C ARG A 26 41.20 -26.06 2.04
N THR A 27 41.81 -25.60 3.12
CA THR A 27 42.94 -26.25 3.77
C THR A 27 42.49 -27.37 4.69
N GLU A 28 41.41 -27.12 5.42
CA GLU A 28 40.78 -28.03 6.37
C GLU A 28 39.28 -28.14 6.13
N THR A 29 38.68 -29.23 6.58
CA THR A 29 37.21 -29.43 6.57
C THR A 29 36.71 -29.32 8.00
N THR A 30 36.10 -28.19 8.31
CA THR A 30 35.45 -27.91 9.59
C THR A 30 34.00 -27.57 9.35
N LEU A 31 33.20 -27.43 10.41
CA LEU A 31 31.80 -27.03 10.28
C LEU A 31 31.66 -25.65 9.62
N GLU A 32 32.57 -24.72 9.94
CA GLU A 32 32.58 -23.35 9.43
C GLU A 32 32.99 -23.27 7.95
N THR A 33 33.75 -24.23 7.48
CA THR A 33 34.26 -24.28 6.08
C THR A 33 33.52 -25.26 5.19
N LEU A 34 32.51 -25.95 5.72
CA LEU A 34 31.68 -26.88 4.96
C LEU A 34 30.67 -26.11 4.09
N GLY A 35 30.81 -26.26 2.78
CA GLY A 35 29.97 -25.54 1.80
C GLY A 35 30.51 -24.12 1.50
N LEU A 36 29.65 -23.23 1.11
CA LEU A 36 29.98 -21.80 0.86
C LEU A 36 29.65 -20.97 2.11
N THR A 37 30.57 -20.09 2.48
CA THR A 37 30.28 -19.03 3.43
C THR A 37 29.42 -17.94 2.79
N LEU A 38 28.83 -17.07 3.60
CA LEU A 38 28.02 -15.96 3.09
C LEU A 38 28.87 -15.02 2.20
N ASP A 39 30.09 -14.72 2.62
CA ASP A 39 30.98 -13.83 1.88
C ASP A 39 31.46 -14.45 0.55
N GLU A 40 31.77 -15.75 0.55
CA GLU A 40 32.10 -16.47 -0.70
C GLU A 40 30.88 -16.52 -1.65
N SER A 41 29.66 -16.69 -1.12
CA SER A 41 28.44 -16.67 -1.91
C SER A 41 28.20 -15.30 -2.53
N LYS A 42 28.39 -14.23 -1.75
CA LYS A 42 28.26 -12.84 -2.23
C LYS A 42 29.27 -12.58 -3.35
N HIS A 43 30.53 -12.94 -3.13
CA HIS A 43 31.60 -12.74 -4.13
C HIS A 43 31.31 -13.54 -5.41
N LEU A 44 30.97 -14.81 -5.29
CA LEU A 44 30.63 -15.67 -6.43
C LEU A 44 29.49 -15.09 -7.26
N LEU A 45 28.40 -14.65 -6.60
CA LEU A 45 27.24 -14.09 -7.29
C LEU A 45 27.54 -12.73 -7.93
N GLN A 46 28.41 -11.92 -7.31
CA GLN A 46 28.85 -10.63 -7.86
C GLN A 46 29.67 -10.84 -9.15
N GLU A 47 30.65 -11.73 -9.14
CA GLU A 47 31.48 -12.04 -10.31
C GLU A 47 30.63 -12.66 -11.42
N LEU A 48 29.78 -13.63 -11.09
CA LEU A 48 28.86 -14.25 -12.05
C LEU A 48 27.96 -13.22 -12.73
N GLN A 49 27.35 -12.33 -11.93
CA GLN A 49 26.51 -11.25 -12.42
C GLN A 49 27.27 -10.29 -13.34
N GLY A 50 28.53 -9.95 -12.98
CA GLY A 50 29.40 -9.13 -13.79
C GLY A 50 29.61 -9.71 -15.19
N VAL A 51 30.00 -10.98 -15.26
CA VAL A 51 30.20 -11.70 -16.52
C VAL A 51 28.94 -11.76 -17.37
N MET A 52 27.79 -12.08 -16.74
CA MET A 52 26.51 -12.16 -17.46
C MET A 52 26.11 -10.80 -18.05
N ILE A 53 26.21 -9.74 -17.26
CA ILE A 53 25.87 -8.38 -17.73
C ILE A 53 26.79 -7.94 -18.85
N ASP A 54 28.10 -8.18 -18.72
CA ASP A 54 29.09 -7.78 -19.75
C ASP A 54 28.79 -8.48 -21.07
N GLN A 55 28.55 -9.79 -21.08
CA GLN A 55 28.18 -10.54 -22.28
C GLN A 55 26.85 -10.04 -22.89
N GLN A 56 25.83 -9.84 -22.09
CA GLN A 56 24.53 -9.36 -22.56
C GLN A 56 24.62 -7.93 -23.15
N VAL A 57 25.32 -7.03 -22.48
CA VAL A 57 25.51 -5.65 -22.95
C VAL A 57 26.36 -5.61 -24.21
N SER A 58 27.40 -6.41 -24.27
CA SER A 58 28.28 -6.52 -25.45
C SER A 58 27.48 -7.00 -26.67
N ALA A 59 26.71 -8.05 -26.54
CA ALA A 59 25.81 -8.56 -27.60
C ALA A 59 24.78 -7.51 -28.02
N TYR A 60 24.12 -6.86 -27.07
CA TYR A 60 23.15 -5.78 -27.32
C TYR A 60 23.75 -4.61 -28.10
N LEU A 61 24.98 -4.20 -27.72
CA LEU A 61 25.67 -3.11 -28.42
C LEU A 61 26.12 -3.52 -29.83
N ALA A 62 26.62 -4.76 -30.00
CA ALA A 62 27.05 -5.29 -31.31
C ALA A 62 25.89 -5.29 -32.29
N GLU A 63 24.74 -5.81 -31.91
CA GLU A 63 23.51 -5.83 -32.72
C GLU A 63 23.08 -4.41 -33.17
N ARG A 64 23.22 -3.42 -32.30
CA ARG A 64 22.78 -2.05 -32.56
C ARG A 64 23.84 -1.15 -33.19
N ARG A 65 25.04 -1.69 -33.47
CA ARG A 65 26.12 -0.95 -34.10
C ARG A 65 25.77 -0.54 -35.54
N ALA A 66 25.05 -1.38 -36.26
CA ALA A 66 24.58 -1.09 -37.59
C ALA A 66 23.25 -0.30 -37.54
N CYS A 67 23.06 0.61 -38.48
CA CYS A 67 21.78 1.30 -38.68
C CYS A 67 20.74 0.31 -39.22
N PRO A 68 19.56 0.16 -38.61
CA PRO A 68 18.55 -0.80 -39.07
C PRO A 68 17.97 -0.46 -40.45
N ALA A 69 18.05 0.81 -40.90
CA ALA A 69 17.49 1.23 -42.18
C ALA A 69 18.48 1.10 -43.35
N CYS A 70 19.76 1.43 -43.14
CA CYS A 70 20.77 1.46 -44.23
C CYS A 70 21.98 0.52 -44.02
N GLY A 71 22.06 -0.20 -42.91
CA GLY A 71 23.15 -1.11 -42.61
C GLY A 71 24.47 -0.44 -42.23
N THR A 72 24.59 0.88 -42.36
CA THR A 72 25.86 1.59 -42.10
C THR A 72 26.21 1.51 -40.63
N HIS A 73 27.49 1.16 -40.31
CA HIS A 73 28.01 1.14 -38.97
C HIS A 73 28.12 2.55 -38.40
N ARG A 74 27.47 2.79 -37.26
CA ARG A 74 27.50 4.07 -36.57
C ARG A 74 28.88 4.39 -36.03
N ARG A 75 29.35 5.61 -36.27
CA ARG A 75 30.66 6.08 -35.81
C ARG A 75 30.63 6.32 -34.30
N LEU A 76 31.66 5.87 -33.60
CA LEU A 76 31.85 6.16 -32.18
C LEU A 76 32.23 7.61 -31.98
N LYS A 77 31.49 8.37 -31.23
CA LYS A 77 31.75 9.75 -30.84
C LYS A 77 32.45 9.85 -29.48
N GLU A 78 32.01 9.00 -28.54
CA GLU A 78 32.48 9.03 -27.17
C GLU A 78 32.36 7.64 -26.56
N GLN A 79 33.40 7.22 -25.82
CA GLN A 79 33.31 6.03 -24.97
C GLN A 79 33.12 6.45 -23.53
N ALA A 80 32.09 5.94 -22.88
CA ALA A 80 31.75 6.18 -21.48
C ALA A 80 31.32 4.87 -20.83
N THR A 81 31.26 4.84 -19.52
CA THR A 81 30.65 3.78 -18.73
C THR A 81 29.49 4.32 -17.91
N ALA A 82 28.56 3.46 -17.54
CA ALA A 82 27.46 3.78 -16.63
C ALA A 82 27.39 2.71 -15.54
N PRO A 83 27.17 3.09 -14.27
CA PRO A 83 26.90 2.12 -13.22
C PRO A 83 25.50 1.55 -13.39
N PHE A 84 25.40 0.24 -13.18
CA PHE A 84 24.14 -0.49 -13.09
C PHE A 84 24.09 -1.25 -11.76
N HIS A 85 23.19 -0.81 -10.87
CA HIS A 85 23.02 -1.36 -9.53
C HIS A 85 22.11 -2.58 -9.58
N THR A 86 22.60 -3.70 -9.08
CA THR A 86 21.89 -4.99 -9.05
C THR A 86 21.85 -5.57 -7.65
N LEU A 87 21.13 -6.67 -7.46
CA LEU A 87 21.17 -7.43 -6.21
C LEU A 87 22.57 -7.91 -5.83
N PHE A 88 23.42 -8.16 -6.84
CA PHE A 88 24.73 -8.74 -6.64
C PHE A 88 25.86 -7.74 -6.98
N GLY A 89 25.64 -6.47 -6.60
CA GLY A 89 26.65 -5.44 -6.73
C GLY A 89 26.41 -4.48 -7.89
N VAL A 90 27.44 -3.70 -8.20
CA VAL A 90 27.42 -2.67 -9.26
C VAL A 90 28.25 -3.13 -10.43
N ALA A 91 27.62 -3.27 -11.58
CA ALA A 91 28.29 -3.48 -12.85
C ALA A 91 28.57 -2.15 -13.55
N LEU A 92 29.81 -1.92 -13.99
CA LEU A 92 30.16 -0.78 -14.83
C LEU A 92 29.99 -1.18 -16.29
N VAL A 93 28.87 -0.79 -16.90
CA VAL A 93 28.54 -1.18 -18.27
C VAL A 93 29.03 -0.17 -19.30
N PRO A 94 29.55 -0.61 -20.47
CA PRO A 94 29.92 0.28 -21.57
C PRO A 94 28.68 1.08 -22.04
N ASN A 95 28.81 2.41 -22.11
CA ASN A 95 27.74 3.32 -22.55
C ASN A 95 28.24 4.24 -23.67
N PRO A 96 28.53 3.69 -24.86
CA PRO A 96 29.04 4.47 -25.97
C PRO A 96 28.00 5.48 -26.46
N ARG A 97 28.51 6.60 -26.96
CA ARG A 97 27.75 7.60 -27.70
C ARG A 97 28.11 7.49 -29.18
N TRP A 98 27.12 7.15 -30.00
CA TRP A 98 27.30 7.00 -31.43
C TRP A 98 26.70 8.17 -32.21
N GLU A 99 27.26 8.46 -33.39
CA GLU A 99 26.66 9.36 -34.34
C GLU A 99 25.45 8.69 -34.99
N GLN A 100 24.37 9.42 -35.15
CA GLN A 100 23.19 8.93 -35.87
C GLN A 100 23.44 8.95 -37.37
N CYS A 101 22.76 8.08 -38.09
CA CYS A 101 22.82 7.98 -39.53
C CYS A 101 21.94 9.05 -40.16
N ASP A 102 22.44 9.72 -41.21
CA ASP A 102 21.70 10.74 -41.93
C ASP A 102 20.50 10.18 -42.73
N CYS A 103 20.40 8.84 -42.86
CA CYS A 103 19.29 8.19 -43.53
C CYS A 103 17.94 8.28 -42.78
N GLN A 104 17.97 8.66 -41.51
CA GLN A 104 16.77 8.82 -40.68
C GLN A 104 16.75 10.23 -40.06
N PRO A 105 15.73 11.06 -40.38
CA PRO A 105 15.57 12.34 -39.73
C PRO A 105 15.23 12.13 -38.24
N GLN A 106 16.18 12.44 -37.37
CA GLN A 106 16.04 12.34 -35.95
C GLN A 106 16.30 13.70 -35.29
N PRO A 107 15.64 14.02 -34.18
CA PRO A 107 15.81 15.30 -33.49
C PRO A 107 17.21 15.46 -32.91
N THR A 108 17.95 14.37 -32.72
CA THR A 108 19.29 14.39 -32.14
C THR A 108 20.32 13.78 -33.08
N LYS A 109 21.51 14.39 -33.16
CA LYS A 109 22.62 13.91 -34.01
C LYS A 109 23.39 12.72 -33.40
N THR A 110 23.04 12.29 -32.21
CA THR A 110 23.75 11.24 -31.47
C THR A 110 22.80 10.31 -30.73
N LEU A 111 23.21 9.07 -30.56
CA LEU A 111 22.47 8.00 -29.88
C LEU A 111 23.30 7.41 -28.75
N ARG A 112 22.68 7.19 -27.58
CA ARG A 112 23.20 6.33 -26.51
C ARG A 112 22.31 5.07 -26.43
N PRO A 113 22.75 3.93 -26.98
CA PRO A 113 21.90 2.74 -27.12
C PRO A 113 21.43 2.19 -25.77
N LEU A 114 22.26 2.26 -24.73
CA LEU A 114 21.90 1.78 -23.40
C LEU A 114 20.79 2.56 -22.72
N SER A 115 20.51 3.81 -23.13
CA SER A 115 19.39 4.57 -22.51
C SER A 115 18.01 3.95 -22.78
N GLN A 116 17.90 3.09 -23.79
CA GLN A 116 16.67 2.31 -24.06
C GLN A 116 16.60 1.03 -23.24
N LEU A 117 17.76 0.35 -23.05
CA LEU A 117 17.85 -0.88 -22.27
C LEU A 117 17.81 -0.60 -20.77
N LEU A 118 18.49 0.47 -20.35
CA LEU A 118 18.62 0.86 -18.95
C LEU A 118 18.07 2.28 -18.76
N PRO A 119 16.73 2.46 -18.82
CA PRO A 119 16.10 3.75 -18.51
C PRO A 119 16.38 4.14 -17.05
N GLU A 120 16.58 3.16 -16.20
CA GLU A 120 16.99 3.27 -14.80
C GLU A 120 18.30 2.53 -14.58
N ARG A 121 19.09 3.03 -13.65
CA ARG A 121 20.40 2.45 -13.33
C ARG A 121 20.33 1.42 -12.19
N THR A 122 19.14 0.99 -11.84
CA THR A 122 18.87 0.02 -10.76
C THR A 122 18.00 -1.10 -11.29
N SER A 123 18.37 -2.33 -10.97
CA SER A 123 17.60 -3.50 -11.43
C SER A 123 16.23 -3.55 -10.79
N PRO A 124 15.19 -4.07 -11.50
CA PRO A 124 13.85 -4.21 -10.96
C PRO A 124 13.80 -5.06 -9.69
N GLU A 125 14.62 -6.09 -9.58
CA GLU A 125 14.68 -6.98 -8.41
C GLU A 125 15.23 -6.26 -7.18
N LEU A 126 16.25 -5.39 -7.35
CA LEU A 126 16.78 -4.59 -6.23
C LEU A 126 15.71 -3.58 -5.77
N LEU A 127 15.07 -2.87 -6.70
CA LEU A 127 13.96 -1.98 -6.40
C LEU A 127 12.81 -2.70 -5.68
N TYR A 128 12.49 -3.92 -6.10
CA TYR A 128 11.46 -4.73 -5.46
C TYR A 128 11.79 -5.06 -4.01
N LEU A 129 13.01 -5.54 -3.72
CA LEU A 129 13.41 -5.86 -2.35
C LEU A 129 13.50 -4.62 -1.47
N GLU A 130 14.06 -3.53 -1.98
CA GLU A 130 14.11 -2.25 -1.27
C GLU A 130 12.71 -1.76 -0.88
N THR A 131 11.79 -1.71 -1.85
CA THR A 131 10.43 -1.22 -1.61
C THR A 131 9.63 -2.16 -0.70
N LYS A 132 9.78 -3.48 -0.88
CA LYS A 132 9.12 -4.49 -0.05
C LYS A 132 9.57 -4.39 1.41
N TRP A 133 10.88 -4.30 1.68
CA TRP A 133 11.37 -4.26 3.05
C TRP A 133 11.17 -2.87 3.68
N ALA A 134 11.29 -1.80 2.90
CA ALA A 134 11.01 -0.44 3.36
C ALA A 134 9.52 -0.19 3.71
N SER A 135 8.62 -1.04 3.26
CA SER A 135 7.22 -1.02 3.72
C SER A 135 7.02 -1.69 5.09
N LEU A 136 8.00 -2.47 5.56
CA LEU A 136 7.93 -3.22 6.81
C LEU A 136 8.80 -2.61 7.93
N VAL A 137 9.94 -2.02 7.56
CA VAL A 137 10.91 -1.46 8.51
C VAL A 137 11.44 -0.11 8.02
N SER A 138 12.19 0.61 8.86
CA SER A 138 12.76 1.91 8.47
C SER A 138 13.76 1.78 7.30
N TYR A 139 13.94 2.86 6.54
CA TYR A 139 14.85 2.89 5.37
C TYR A 139 16.29 2.52 5.73
N ASP A 140 16.78 3.01 6.87
CA ASP A 140 18.15 2.69 7.32
C ASP A 140 18.28 1.21 7.73
N LEU A 141 17.25 0.66 8.38
CA LEU A 141 17.25 -0.77 8.71
C LEU A 141 17.13 -1.63 7.45
N THR A 142 16.31 -1.22 6.49
CA THR A 142 16.22 -1.87 5.18
C THR A 142 17.59 -1.94 4.50
N ALA A 143 18.30 -0.81 4.41
CA ALA A 143 19.63 -0.78 3.82
C ALA A 143 20.60 -1.71 4.55
N LYS A 144 20.62 -1.70 5.90
CA LYS A 144 21.47 -2.58 6.71
C LYS A 144 21.19 -4.06 6.48
N LEU A 145 19.91 -4.47 6.51
CA LEU A 145 19.52 -5.87 6.27
C LEU A 145 19.89 -6.34 4.85
N LEU A 146 19.72 -5.48 3.85
CA LEU A 146 20.15 -5.80 2.47
C LEU A 146 21.65 -5.98 2.38
N HIS A 147 22.45 -5.11 3.01
CA HIS A 147 23.90 -5.24 3.05
C HIS A 147 24.39 -6.51 3.78
N GLU A 148 23.64 -6.95 4.78
CA GLU A 148 23.99 -8.17 5.51
C GLU A 148 23.96 -9.40 4.60
N VAL A 149 22.98 -9.47 3.68
CA VAL A 149 22.77 -10.66 2.84
C VAL A 149 23.22 -10.51 1.39
N LEU A 150 23.35 -9.28 0.88
CA LEU A 150 23.69 -8.98 -0.52
C LEU A 150 24.99 -8.18 -0.62
N PRO A 151 25.78 -8.34 -1.70
CA PRO A 151 27.02 -7.60 -1.95
C PRO A 151 26.75 -6.20 -2.56
N LEU A 152 25.93 -5.39 -1.88
CA LEU A 152 25.58 -4.06 -2.37
C LEU A 152 26.74 -3.07 -2.24
N ASP A 153 26.69 -1.99 -3.02
CA ASP A 153 27.65 -0.89 -2.94
C ASP A 153 27.57 -0.21 -1.56
N SER A 154 28.72 0.15 -1.00
CA SER A 154 28.83 0.90 0.26
C SER A 154 28.09 2.25 0.26
N LYS A 155 27.80 2.81 -0.92
CA LYS A 155 27.02 4.04 -1.08
C LYS A 155 25.52 3.81 -0.97
N HIS A 156 25.05 2.57 -1.04
CA HIS A 156 23.67 2.22 -0.84
C HIS A 156 23.27 2.42 0.64
N ASN A 157 22.34 3.29 0.90
CA ASN A 157 21.95 3.71 2.25
C ASN A 157 20.45 4.01 2.35
N GLY A 158 19.96 4.37 3.54
CA GLY A 158 18.54 4.66 3.77
C GLY A 158 17.97 5.79 2.89
N VAL A 159 18.79 6.78 2.51
CA VAL A 159 18.36 7.85 1.60
C VAL A 159 18.13 7.29 0.18
N THR A 160 19.00 6.41 -0.28
CA THR A 160 18.82 5.71 -1.57
C THR A 160 17.54 4.90 -1.58
N VAL A 161 17.31 4.08 -0.55
CA VAL A 161 16.09 3.27 -0.38
C VAL A 161 14.84 4.17 -0.39
N ARG A 162 14.87 5.27 0.38
CA ARG A 162 13.76 6.24 0.39
C ARG A 162 13.46 6.81 -0.99
N ASN A 163 14.50 7.22 -1.73
CA ASN A 163 14.33 7.82 -3.05
C ASN A 163 13.74 6.80 -4.05
N HIS A 164 14.23 5.57 -4.03
CA HIS A 164 13.69 4.48 -4.86
C HIS A 164 12.24 4.15 -4.52
N LEU A 165 11.89 4.12 -3.23
CA LEU A 165 10.50 3.93 -2.78
C LEU A 165 9.59 5.05 -3.32
N LEU A 166 9.99 6.32 -3.16
CA LEU A 166 9.21 7.46 -3.63
C LEU A 166 9.02 7.45 -5.15
N GLN A 167 10.07 7.15 -5.91
CA GLN A 167 9.99 7.02 -7.37
C GLN A 167 9.06 5.87 -7.78
N THR A 168 9.12 4.74 -7.09
CA THR A 168 8.24 3.59 -7.35
C THR A 168 6.80 3.93 -7.03
N ALA A 169 6.54 4.59 -5.89
CA ALA A 169 5.22 5.06 -5.50
C ALA A 169 4.66 6.04 -6.53
N GLN A 170 5.45 7.01 -6.96
CA GLN A 170 5.03 7.99 -7.98
C GLN A 170 4.69 7.32 -9.32
N ARG A 171 5.45 6.31 -9.75
CA ARG A 171 5.14 5.54 -10.97
C ARG A 171 3.84 4.74 -10.85
N LEU A 172 3.59 4.14 -9.69
CA LEU A 172 2.35 3.43 -9.44
C LEU A 172 1.17 4.40 -9.47
N GLU A 173 1.32 5.59 -8.85
CA GLU A 173 0.30 6.64 -8.86
C GLU A 173 0.00 7.16 -10.27
N GLN A 174 1.02 7.33 -11.13
CA GLN A 174 0.85 7.73 -12.52
C GLN A 174 0.13 6.69 -13.38
N ARG A 175 0.23 5.40 -13.02
CA ARG A 175 -0.47 4.31 -13.69
C ARG A 175 -1.95 4.21 -13.33
N LEU A 176 -2.35 4.76 -12.18
CA LEU A 176 -3.76 4.89 -11.85
C LEU A 176 -4.44 5.79 -12.88
N GLY A 177 -5.64 5.44 -13.31
CA GLY A 177 -6.46 6.32 -14.14
C GLY A 177 -6.82 7.62 -13.41
N ASP A 178 -7.59 8.47 -14.06
CA ASP A 178 -8.04 9.73 -13.46
C ASP A 178 -9.11 9.46 -12.39
N GLU A 179 -9.12 10.28 -11.34
CA GLU A 179 -10.19 10.28 -10.35
C GLU A 179 -11.49 10.72 -11.01
N GLN A 180 -12.56 9.96 -10.82
CA GLN A 180 -13.88 10.23 -11.38
C GLN A 180 -14.92 10.29 -10.26
N THR A 181 -16.02 10.98 -10.52
CA THR A 181 -17.15 11.05 -9.57
C THR A 181 -17.85 9.70 -9.46
N MET A 182 -17.93 8.98 -10.56
CA MET A 182 -18.49 7.62 -10.62
C MET A 182 -17.63 6.78 -11.56
N PHE A 183 -17.28 5.55 -11.16
CA PHE A 183 -16.42 4.66 -11.95
C PHE A 183 -17.20 3.60 -12.71
N ILE A 184 -18.42 3.29 -12.29
CA ILE A 184 -19.27 2.32 -12.97
C ILE A 184 -20.26 3.11 -13.81
N ASP A 185 -19.94 3.23 -15.10
CA ASP A 185 -20.76 3.87 -16.09
C ASP A 185 -21.69 2.85 -16.78
N GLY A 186 -22.81 3.31 -17.30
CA GLY A 186 -23.71 2.54 -18.11
C GLY A 186 -25.14 2.49 -17.59
N CYS A 187 -25.99 1.82 -18.36
CA CYS A 187 -27.39 1.68 -18.00
C CYS A 187 -27.60 0.50 -17.04
N PRO A 188 -28.29 0.67 -15.90
CA PRO A 188 -28.57 -0.45 -14.98
C PRO A 188 -29.23 -1.66 -15.66
N ALA A 189 -30.06 -1.43 -16.68
CA ALA A 189 -30.67 -2.50 -17.46
C ALA A 189 -29.68 -3.28 -18.32
N GLU A 190 -28.60 -2.66 -18.76
CA GLU A 190 -27.50 -3.35 -19.46
C GLU A 190 -26.67 -4.17 -18.48
N HIS A 191 -26.38 -3.60 -17.32
CA HIS A 191 -25.65 -4.33 -16.25
C HIS A 191 -26.41 -5.57 -15.79
N ALA A 192 -27.74 -5.50 -15.66
CA ALA A 192 -28.56 -6.64 -15.30
C ALA A 192 -28.56 -7.79 -16.35
N ARG A 193 -28.12 -7.52 -17.58
CA ARG A 193 -27.98 -8.53 -18.66
C ARG A 193 -26.62 -9.21 -18.68
N LEU A 194 -25.63 -8.68 -17.94
CA LEU A 194 -24.33 -9.31 -17.86
C LEU A 194 -24.42 -10.66 -17.13
N PRO A 195 -23.53 -11.62 -17.45
CA PRO A 195 -23.43 -12.86 -16.68
C PRO A 195 -23.27 -12.56 -15.19
N ILE A 196 -23.89 -13.37 -14.34
CA ILE A 196 -23.73 -13.23 -12.90
C ILE A 196 -22.28 -13.54 -12.54
N PRO A 197 -21.57 -12.63 -11.85
CA PRO A 197 -20.19 -12.87 -11.44
C PRO A 197 -20.07 -14.01 -10.43
N ASP A 198 -18.93 -14.69 -10.44
CA ASP A 198 -18.63 -15.75 -9.49
C ASP A 198 -18.29 -15.16 -8.12
N GLY A 199 -19.20 -15.34 -7.17
CA GLY A 199 -19.02 -15.03 -5.76
C GLY A 199 -19.07 -13.53 -5.40
N PRO A 200 -19.26 -13.22 -4.11
CA PRO A 200 -19.26 -11.86 -3.61
C PRO A 200 -17.85 -11.30 -3.49
N LEU A 201 -17.70 -9.98 -3.67
CA LEU A 201 -16.50 -9.22 -3.35
C LEU A 201 -16.73 -8.49 -2.02
N SER A 202 -15.88 -8.78 -1.04
CA SER A 202 -15.97 -8.16 0.29
C SER A 202 -14.81 -7.20 0.52
N VAL A 203 -15.08 -6.01 1.06
CA VAL A 203 -14.07 -4.97 1.32
C VAL A 203 -14.21 -4.47 2.75
N GLY A 204 -13.21 -4.73 3.57
CA GLY A 204 -13.10 -4.12 4.89
C GLY A 204 -12.40 -2.77 4.77
N LEU A 205 -12.94 -1.73 5.42
CA LEU A 205 -12.43 -0.36 5.47
C LEU A 205 -12.30 0.07 6.92
N ASP A 206 -11.18 0.72 7.25
CA ASP A 206 -10.94 1.25 8.59
C ASP A 206 -10.18 2.58 8.48
N GLY A 207 -10.53 3.54 9.34
CA GLY A 207 -9.92 4.85 9.44
C GLY A 207 -9.09 4.97 10.72
N ALA A 208 -7.88 5.52 10.61
CA ALA A 208 -7.02 5.76 11.76
C ALA A 208 -6.41 7.15 11.72
N ILE A 209 -6.43 7.84 12.86
CA ILE A 209 -5.78 9.14 13.02
C ILE A 209 -4.34 8.91 13.48
N VAL A 210 -3.38 9.40 12.70
CA VAL A 210 -1.96 9.28 12.96
C VAL A 210 -1.36 10.66 13.18
N ARG A 211 -0.43 10.75 14.13
CA ARG A 211 0.31 11.99 14.38
C ARG A 211 1.55 12.02 13.49
N ALA A 212 1.67 13.04 12.64
CA ALA A 212 2.88 13.29 11.89
C ALA A 212 4.05 13.67 12.81
N ARG A 213 5.27 13.33 12.40
CA ARG A 213 6.47 13.79 13.08
C ARG A 213 6.56 15.31 12.93
N ARG A 214 6.77 16.04 14.03
CA ARG A 214 6.90 17.50 14.01
C ARG A 214 7.98 17.90 12.98
N GLY A 215 7.58 18.70 12.00
CA GLY A 215 8.52 19.45 11.16
C GLY A 215 9.27 20.48 11.99
N THR A 216 10.39 20.96 11.49
CA THR A 216 11.14 22.09 12.08
C THR A 216 10.25 23.31 12.16
N GLU A 217 10.20 23.90 13.36
CA GLU A 217 9.67 25.20 13.78
C GLU A 217 8.65 25.93 12.87
N GLY A 218 7.43 26.11 13.36
CA GLY A 218 6.46 27.09 12.88
C GLY A 218 5.04 26.61 12.60
N ASP A 219 4.75 25.31 12.57
CA ASP A 219 3.41 24.81 12.28
C ASP A 219 2.67 24.44 13.56
N GLU A 220 1.87 25.37 14.09
CA GLU A 220 1.00 25.17 15.26
C GLU A 220 -0.28 24.39 14.92
N THR A 221 -0.56 24.13 13.65
CA THR A 221 -1.68 23.30 13.22
C THR A 221 -1.35 21.83 13.47
N GLY A 222 -2.17 21.20 14.31
CA GLY A 222 -1.95 19.85 14.80
C GLY A 222 -1.59 18.85 13.69
N ASN A 223 -0.41 18.27 13.80
CA ASN A 223 0.17 17.27 12.89
C ASN A 223 -0.61 15.94 12.88
N LEU A 224 -1.93 15.99 12.86
CA LEU A 224 -2.81 14.82 12.78
C LEU A 224 -3.31 14.67 11.35
N PHE A 225 -3.25 13.47 10.83
CA PHE A 225 -3.83 13.13 9.54
C PHE A 225 -4.53 11.77 9.61
N GLU A 226 -5.58 11.63 8.84
CA GLU A 226 -6.33 10.39 8.75
C GLU A 226 -5.75 9.50 7.66
N ILE A 227 -5.53 8.24 8.00
CA ILE A 227 -5.21 7.18 7.06
C ILE A 227 -6.42 6.29 6.94
N ILE A 228 -6.88 6.03 5.72
CA ILE A 228 -7.87 5.02 5.43
C ILE A 228 -7.15 3.82 4.84
N ALA A 229 -7.31 2.68 5.48
CA ALA A 229 -6.77 1.41 5.03
C ALA A 229 -7.91 0.43 4.77
N GLY A 230 -7.68 -0.48 3.85
CA GLY A 230 -8.67 -1.51 3.56
C GLY A 230 -8.06 -2.78 3.01
N LYS A 231 -8.90 -3.81 3.06
CA LYS A 231 -8.58 -5.13 2.54
C LYS A 231 -9.77 -5.64 1.74
N SER A 232 -9.52 -6.00 0.49
CA SER A 232 -10.48 -6.65 -0.36
C SER A 232 -10.22 -8.16 -0.38
N ILE A 233 -11.29 -8.95 -0.26
CA ILE A 233 -11.27 -10.41 -0.24
C ILE A 233 -12.18 -10.89 -1.34
N LEU A 234 -11.62 -11.66 -2.27
CA LEU A 234 -12.37 -12.35 -3.31
C LEU A 234 -12.98 -13.63 -2.72
N SER A 235 -14.26 -13.86 -2.97
CA SER A 235 -14.94 -15.12 -2.60
C SER A 235 -14.83 -15.46 -1.09
N PHE A 236 -15.16 -14.49 -0.23
CA PHE A 236 -15.28 -14.80 1.21
C PHE A 236 -16.37 -15.83 1.44
N ARG A 237 -15.98 -17.07 1.72
CA ARG A 237 -16.89 -18.20 2.01
C ARG A 237 -16.63 -18.73 3.42
N ARG A 238 -17.72 -19.05 4.10
CA ARG A 238 -17.67 -19.62 5.47
C ARG A 238 -17.09 -21.04 5.50
N ASP A 239 -17.15 -21.74 4.35
CA ASP A 239 -16.80 -23.17 4.20
C ASP A 239 -15.50 -23.35 3.40
N GLU A 240 -14.58 -22.40 3.43
CA GLU A 240 -13.27 -22.58 2.78
C GLU A 240 -12.47 -23.67 3.50
N PRO A 241 -11.72 -24.50 2.76
CA PRO A 241 -10.88 -25.54 3.36
C PRO A 241 -9.87 -24.90 4.33
N GLU A 242 -9.76 -25.46 5.54
CA GLU A 242 -8.74 -25.03 6.49
C GLU A 242 -7.35 -25.05 5.82
N GLY A 243 -6.66 -23.91 5.85
CA GLY A 243 -5.26 -23.78 5.43
C GLY A 243 -4.98 -23.01 4.14
N VAL A 244 -6.00 -22.66 3.34
CA VAL A 244 -5.82 -21.79 2.16
C VAL A 244 -6.45 -20.42 2.46
N PRO A 245 -5.65 -19.37 2.71
CA PRO A 245 -6.24 -18.05 2.91
C PRO A 245 -6.89 -17.57 1.59
N PRO A 246 -8.06 -16.90 1.67
CA PRO A 246 -8.71 -16.33 0.49
C PRO A 246 -7.79 -15.30 -0.18
N GLU A 247 -7.84 -15.22 -1.50
CA GLU A 247 -7.10 -14.21 -2.24
C GLU A 247 -7.52 -12.80 -1.78
N SER A 248 -6.57 -12.04 -1.29
CA SER A 248 -6.82 -10.72 -0.71
C SER A 248 -5.82 -9.70 -1.19
N LYS A 249 -6.29 -8.45 -1.34
CA LYS A 249 -5.45 -7.29 -1.67
C LYS A 249 -5.69 -6.18 -0.66
N CYS A 250 -4.61 -5.51 -0.26
CA CYS A 250 -4.67 -4.39 0.65
C CYS A 250 -4.43 -3.09 -0.11
N PHE A 251 -5.04 -2.01 0.38
CA PHE A 251 -4.80 -0.65 -0.08
C PHE A 251 -4.80 0.29 1.13
N ALA A 252 -4.20 1.45 0.96
CA ALA A 252 -4.29 2.54 1.91
C ALA A 252 -4.07 3.87 1.19
N PHE A 253 -4.59 4.94 1.77
CA PHE A 253 -4.33 6.30 1.34
C PHE A 253 -4.41 7.26 2.52
N VAL A 254 -3.83 8.45 2.37
CA VAL A 254 -3.86 9.51 3.36
C VAL A 254 -4.93 10.51 2.95
N GLN A 255 -5.95 10.66 3.79
CA GLN A 255 -7.05 11.59 3.52
C GLN A 255 -6.54 13.03 3.43
N GLY A 256 -6.92 13.71 2.35
CA GLY A 256 -6.49 15.07 2.06
C GLY A 256 -5.12 15.22 1.37
N TYR A 257 -4.27 14.19 1.40
CA TYR A 257 -2.98 14.17 0.67
C TYR A 257 -3.07 13.44 -0.66
N ASP A 258 -3.72 12.29 -0.66
CA ASP A 258 -3.90 11.50 -1.88
C ASP A 258 -4.97 12.15 -2.77
N THR A 259 -4.66 12.31 -4.05
CA THR A 259 -5.54 12.95 -5.04
C THR A 259 -6.49 11.96 -5.71
N LYS A 260 -6.19 10.67 -5.62
CA LYS A 260 -6.92 9.59 -6.31
C LYS A 260 -7.33 8.44 -5.38
N PRO A 261 -7.92 8.70 -4.20
CA PRO A 261 -8.22 7.63 -3.24
C PRO A 261 -9.27 6.64 -3.74
N LYS A 262 -10.32 7.12 -4.39
CA LYS A 262 -11.39 6.28 -4.94
C LYS A 262 -10.90 5.48 -6.14
N ARG A 263 -10.10 6.10 -7.02
CA ARG A 263 -9.49 5.42 -8.15
C ARG A 263 -8.58 4.28 -7.70
N ARG A 264 -7.84 4.45 -6.63
CA ARG A 264 -6.98 3.42 -6.05
C ARG A 264 -7.80 2.18 -5.63
N LEU A 265 -8.91 2.39 -4.93
CA LEU A 265 -9.80 1.29 -4.55
C LEU A 265 -10.47 0.67 -5.78
N PHE A 266 -10.96 1.46 -6.71
CA PHE A 266 -11.55 0.97 -7.97
C PHE A 266 -10.60 0.06 -8.76
N GLU A 267 -9.34 0.49 -8.98
CA GLU A 267 -8.34 -0.29 -9.69
C GLU A 267 -7.99 -1.60 -8.95
N LEU A 268 -7.98 -1.56 -7.63
CA LEU A 268 -7.79 -2.76 -6.83
C LEU A 268 -8.92 -3.76 -7.06
N LEU A 269 -10.18 -3.31 -7.00
CA LEU A 269 -11.35 -4.16 -7.23
C LEU A 269 -11.38 -4.70 -8.66
N CYS A 270 -11.08 -3.87 -9.67
CA CYS A 270 -10.94 -4.30 -11.07
C CYS A 270 -9.85 -5.37 -11.23
N SER A 271 -8.73 -5.22 -10.52
CA SER A 271 -7.64 -6.21 -10.55
C SER A 271 -7.99 -7.55 -9.90
N GLN A 272 -9.10 -7.61 -9.16
CA GLN A 272 -9.71 -8.84 -8.62
C GLN A 272 -10.90 -9.32 -9.45
N GLY A 273 -11.14 -8.72 -10.62
CA GLY A 273 -12.19 -9.13 -11.53
C GLY A 273 -13.57 -8.54 -11.25
N MET A 274 -13.64 -7.40 -10.54
CA MET A 274 -14.92 -6.70 -10.34
C MET A 274 -15.58 -6.37 -11.69
N GLN A 275 -16.82 -6.79 -11.85
CA GLN A 275 -17.68 -6.48 -13.00
C GLN A 275 -18.69 -5.38 -12.63
N ALA A 276 -19.26 -4.71 -13.63
CA ALA A 276 -20.23 -3.63 -13.41
C ALA A 276 -21.50 -4.08 -12.64
N ASN A 277 -21.90 -5.36 -12.76
CA ASN A 277 -23.00 -5.96 -12.02
C ASN A 277 -22.57 -6.74 -10.77
N GLN A 278 -21.29 -6.63 -10.36
CA GLN A 278 -20.77 -7.31 -9.18
C GLN A 278 -21.38 -6.72 -7.92
N GLN A 279 -21.93 -7.57 -7.06
CA GLN A 279 -22.25 -7.17 -5.71
C GLN A 279 -20.95 -7.00 -4.91
N VAL A 280 -20.78 -5.83 -4.31
CA VAL A 280 -19.66 -5.55 -3.40
C VAL A 280 -20.25 -5.26 -2.02
N THR A 281 -19.76 -5.96 -1.01
CA THR A 281 -20.15 -5.73 0.38
C THR A 281 -19.02 -5.02 1.11
N PHE A 282 -19.29 -3.84 1.63
CA PHE A 282 -18.33 -3.06 2.41
C PHE A 282 -18.59 -3.22 3.91
N PHE A 283 -17.52 -3.38 4.66
CA PHE A 283 -17.54 -3.44 6.13
C PHE A 283 -16.73 -2.25 6.67
N SER A 284 -17.29 -1.46 7.56
CA SER A 284 -16.56 -0.37 8.22
C SER A 284 -17.14 0.00 9.58
N ASP A 285 -16.45 0.87 10.30
CA ASP A 285 -16.90 1.49 11.54
C ASP A 285 -18.02 2.53 11.34
N GLY A 286 -18.30 2.91 10.08
CA GLY A 286 -19.33 3.88 9.72
C GLY A 286 -18.88 5.34 9.79
N GLY A 287 -17.58 5.61 9.97
CA GLY A 287 -17.04 6.97 9.91
C GLY A 287 -17.38 7.68 8.60
N ASP A 288 -17.66 8.99 8.64
CA ASP A 288 -18.13 9.75 7.47
C ASP A 288 -17.20 9.70 6.27
N THR A 289 -15.90 9.73 6.51
CA THR A 289 -14.87 9.68 5.46
C THR A 289 -14.80 8.32 4.79
N VAL A 290 -14.98 7.25 5.56
CA VAL A 290 -14.97 5.87 5.10
C VAL A 290 -16.27 5.54 4.34
N ARG A 291 -17.42 5.99 4.86
CA ARG A 291 -18.73 5.73 4.26
C ARG A 291 -18.89 6.30 2.84
N ARG A 292 -18.23 7.42 2.53
CA ARG A 292 -18.30 8.04 1.20
C ARG A 292 -17.63 7.24 0.09
N LEU A 293 -16.73 6.31 0.41
CA LEU A 293 -16.05 5.50 -0.60
C LEU A 293 -16.99 4.53 -1.32
N PRO A 294 -17.82 3.72 -0.63
CA PRO A 294 -18.78 2.82 -1.28
C PRO A 294 -19.75 3.54 -2.21
N GLU A 295 -20.24 4.73 -1.82
CA GLU A 295 -21.24 5.50 -2.58
C GLU A 295 -20.78 5.84 -4.00
N TYR A 296 -19.47 6.05 -4.21
CA TYR A 296 -18.92 6.42 -5.52
C TYR A 296 -18.43 5.24 -6.35
N LEU A 297 -18.18 4.08 -5.71
CA LEU A 297 -17.58 2.94 -6.36
C LEU A 297 -18.61 2.00 -6.97
N ASN A 298 -19.69 1.76 -6.25
CA ASN A 298 -20.75 0.89 -6.71
C ASN A 298 -22.07 1.30 -6.05
N PRO A 299 -23.01 1.86 -6.79
CA PRO A 299 -24.33 2.27 -6.26
C PRO A 299 -25.17 1.11 -5.73
N ASN A 300 -24.84 -0.14 -6.13
CA ASN A 300 -25.49 -1.36 -5.63
C ASN A 300 -24.71 -2.02 -4.49
N ALA A 301 -23.66 -1.37 -3.99
CA ALA A 301 -22.86 -1.91 -2.89
C ALA A 301 -23.68 -1.95 -1.60
N GLU A 302 -23.53 -3.05 -0.88
CA GLU A 302 -24.03 -3.18 0.48
C GLU A 302 -22.99 -2.65 1.47
N HIS A 303 -23.44 -1.87 2.46
CA HIS A 303 -22.56 -1.38 3.52
C HIS A 303 -23.02 -1.92 4.86
N ILE A 304 -22.18 -2.71 5.50
CA ILE A 304 -22.41 -3.33 6.80
C ILE A 304 -21.54 -2.63 7.84
N LEU A 305 -22.18 -2.11 8.87
CA LEU A 305 -21.49 -1.48 10.00
C LEU A 305 -20.93 -2.53 10.95
N ASP A 306 -19.74 -2.30 11.45
CA ASP A 306 -19.11 -3.16 12.44
C ASP A 306 -19.82 -3.05 13.78
N TRP A 307 -20.42 -4.18 14.20
CA TRP A 307 -21.13 -4.29 15.47
C TRP A 307 -20.28 -3.98 16.69
N PHE A 308 -18.99 -4.30 16.64
CA PHE A 308 -18.08 -4.01 17.75
C PHE A 308 -17.98 -2.49 18.00
N HIS A 309 -17.83 -1.70 16.93
CA HIS A 309 -17.77 -0.23 17.04
C HIS A 309 -19.07 0.37 17.53
N LEU A 310 -20.23 -0.12 17.07
CA LEU A 310 -21.53 0.29 17.58
C LEU A 310 -21.68 0.00 19.07
N THR A 311 -21.29 -1.20 19.51
CA THR A 311 -21.39 -1.55 20.94
C THR A 311 -20.39 -0.77 21.79
N MET A 312 -19.20 -0.44 21.30
CA MET A 312 -18.26 0.46 21.97
C MET A 312 -18.86 1.85 22.19
N LYS A 313 -19.45 2.45 21.15
CA LYS A 313 -20.11 3.76 21.26
C LYS A 313 -21.24 3.71 22.31
N LEU A 314 -22.08 2.70 22.29
CA LEU A 314 -23.15 2.52 23.30
C LEU A 314 -22.57 2.33 24.70
N THR A 315 -21.47 1.61 24.84
CA THR A 315 -20.80 1.44 26.14
C THR A 315 -20.27 2.76 26.69
N VAL A 316 -19.69 3.61 25.86
CA VAL A 316 -19.25 4.95 26.26
C VAL A 316 -20.44 5.81 26.67
N LEU A 317 -21.56 5.77 25.94
CA LEU A 317 -22.81 6.46 26.33
C LEU A 317 -23.34 5.97 27.69
N GLN A 318 -23.29 4.65 27.93
CA GLN A 318 -23.68 4.08 29.23
C GLN A 318 -22.75 4.56 30.36
N GLN A 319 -21.43 4.63 30.13
CA GLN A 319 -20.48 5.19 31.09
C GLN A 319 -20.73 6.69 31.35
N CYS A 320 -21.05 7.46 30.31
CA CYS A 320 -21.46 8.86 30.47
C CYS A 320 -22.73 8.95 31.31
N ALA A 321 -23.74 8.13 31.04
CA ALA A 321 -24.99 8.10 31.79
C ALA A 321 -24.75 7.78 33.27
N SER A 322 -23.95 6.74 33.58
CA SER A 322 -23.59 6.40 34.97
C SER A 322 -22.81 7.52 35.67
N GLY A 323 -22.03 8.29 34.94
CA GLY A 323 -21.29 9.45 35.47
C GLY A 323 -22.14 10.72 35.69
N LEU A 324 -23.39 10.72 35.23
CA LEU A 324 -24.37 11.77 35.50
C LEU A 324 -25.10 11.53 36.83
N ALA A 325 -25.06 10.32 37.41
CA ALA A 325 -25.73 9.98 38.66
C ALA A 325 -25.16 10.80 39.83
N PRO A 326 -25.97 11.53 40.61
CA PRO A 326 -25.55 12.17 41.85
C PRO A 326 -25.14 11.12 42.89
N GLU A 327 -24.14 11.42 43.72
CA GLU A 327 -23.85 10.61 44.93
C GLU A 327 -25.02 10.71 45.90
N GLY A 328 -25.86 9.69 45.96
CA GLY A 328 -27.08 9.65 46.79
C GLY A 328 -28.23 9.05 46.01
N ASP A 329 -29.41 8.95 46.56
CA ASP A 329 -30.57 8.24 46.02
C ASP A 329 -30.74 8.38 44.49
N VAL A 330 -30.54 7.25 43.76
CA VAL A 330 -30.55 7.17 42.30
C VAL A 330 -31.99 7.45 41.85
N ASP A 331 -32.21 8.61 41.23
CA ASP A 331 -33.53 9.00 40.71
C ASP A 331 -33.98 8.01 39.62
N GLN A 332 -35.31 7.79 39.52
CA GLN A 332 -35.90 6.88 38.54
C GLN A 332 -35.55 7.25 37.08
N ASN A 333 -35.24 8.52 36.82
CA ASN A 333 -34.85 9.04 35.50
C ASN A 333 -33.48 8.53 35.04
N GLU A 334 -32.52 8.37 35.92
CA GLU A 334 -31.16 7.91 35.58
C GLU A 334 -31.12 6.42 35.28
N ARG A 335 -31.83 5.61 36.07
CA ARG A 335 -32.09 4.21 35.71
C ARG A 335 -32.90 4.09 34.41
N GLY A 336 -33.71 5.10 34.10
CA GLY A 336 -34.40 5.23 32.84
C GLY A 336 -33.44 5.39 31.66
N LEU A 337 -32.39 6.24 31.77
CA LEU A 337 -31.41 6.51 30.75
C LEU A 337 -30.60 5.26 30.41
N GLU A 338 -30.04 4.57 31.41
CA GLU A 338 -29.29 3.32 31.21
C GLU A 338 -30.12 2.23 30.55
N ARG A 339 -31.39 2.06 31.00
CA ARG A 339 -32.32 1.09 30.43
C ARG A 339 -32.68 1.43 28.97
N ARG A 340 -32.81 2.70 28.62
CA ARG A 340 -33.05 3.12 27.24
C ARG A 340 -31.88 2.85 26.33
N LEU A 341 -30.64 3.10 26.80
CA LEU A 341 -29.44 2.75 26.05
C LEU A 341 -29.30 1.23 25.84
N GLU A 342 -29.67 0.43 26.85
CA GLU A 342 -29.71 -1.02 26.68
C GLU A 342 -30.80 -1.45 25.69
N SER A 343 -31.96 -0.77 25.69
CA SER A 343 -33.01 -1.01 24.70
C SER A 343 -32.56 -0.63 23.28
N VAL A 344 -31.83 0.48 23.12
CA VAL A 344 -31.21 0.87 21.83
C VAL A 344 -30.33 -0.24 21.32
N LYS A 345 -29.42 -0.76 22.18
CA LYS A 345 -28.52 -1.88 21.83
C LYS A 345 -29.30 -3.10 21.36
N HIS A 346 -30.35 -3.46 22.09
CA HIS A 346 -31.23 -4.60 21.74
C HIS A 346 -31.92 -4.39 20.39
N TYR A 347 -32.51 -3.19 20.16
CA TYR A 347 -33.15 -2.89 18.89
C TYR A 347 -32.21 -2.90 17.70
N LEU A 348 -31.00 -2.35 17.86
CA LEU A 348 -29.99 -2.37 16.81
C LEU A 348 -29.55 -3.80 16.50
N TRP A 349 -29.36 -4.66 17.52
CA TRP A 349 -29.03 -6.07 17.33
C TRP A 349 -30.08 -6.83 16.51
N HIS A 350 -31.34 -6.51 16.69
CA HIS A 350 -32.46 -7.12 15.97
C HIS A 350 -32.85 -6.37 14.68
N GLY A 351 -32.05 -5.38 14.26
CA GLY A 351 -32.33 -4.61 13.03
C GLY A 351 -33.51 -3.65 13.11
N ASN A 352 -34.08 -3.42 14.31
CA ASN A 352 -35.18 -2.47 14.50
C ASN A 352 -34.63 -1.04 14.67
N THR A 353 -34.14 -0.47 13.58
CA THR A 353 -33.52 0.86 13.56
C THR A 353 -34.50 1.98 13.87
N ALA A 354 -35.80 1.80 13.57
CA ALA A 354 -36.84 2.79 13.87
C ALA A 354 -37.03 2.96 15.39
N SER A 355 -37.20 1.85 16.14
CA SER A 355 -37.29 1.90 17.59
C SER A 355 -36.00 2.38 18.25
N ALA A 356 -34.86 1.97 17.75
CA ALA A 356 -33.56 2.46 18.24
C ALA A 356 -33.45 3.99 18.11
N ARG A 357 -33.83 4.55 16.95
CA ARG A 357 -33.82 5.99 16.69
C ARG A 357 -34.79 6.74 17.62
N SER A 358 -35.98 6.21 17.84
CA SER A 358 -36.95 6.82 18.76
C SER A 358 -36.40 6.94 20.18
N HIS A 359 -35.76 5.89 20.67
CA HIS A 359 -35.13 5.92 21.99
C HIS A 359 -33.95 6.88 22.08
N LEU A 360 -33.13 6.99 21.02
CA LEU A 360 -32.03 7.96 20.96
C LEU A 360 -32.55 9.40 20.97
N GLN A 361 -33.67 9.67 20.25
CA GLN A 361 -34.32 10.98 20.26
C GLN A 361 -34.88 11.33 21.64
N GLU A 362 -35.56 10.40 22.31
CA GLU A 362 -36.04 10.61 23.66
C GLU A 362 -34.91 10.88 24.66
N ILE A 363 -33.75 10.21 24.50
CA ILE A 363 -32.54 10.49 25.31
C ILE A 363 -32.03 11.91 25.06
N ASP A 364 -31.96 12.33 23.79
CA ASP A 364 -31.53 13.68 23.44
C ASP A 364 -32.44 14.75 24.01
N GLU A 365 -33.80 14.58 23.90
CA GLU A 365 -34.79 15.46 24.47
C GLU A 365 -34.66 15.57 26.01
N TRP A 366 -34.39 14.46 26.70
CA TRP A 366 -34.13 14.49 28.14
C TRP A 366 -32.85 15.26 28.49
N LEU A 367 -31.77 15.02 27.77
CA LEU A 367 -30.51 15.72 28.01
C LEU A 367 -30.63 17.22 27.70
N GLU A 368 -31.45 17.61 26.69
CA GLU A 368 -31.74 19.01 26.37
C GLU A 368 -32.55 19.67 27.48
N GLY A 369 -33.64 19.02 27.93
CA GLY A 369 -34.46 19.51 29.03
C GLY A 369 -33.67 19.70 30.33
N TRP A 370 -32.64 18.88 30.57
CA TRP A 370 -31.77 19.06 31.74
C TRP A 370 -30.81 20.25 31.63
N LEU A 371 -30.53 20.73 30.41
CA LEU A 371 -29.74 21.94 30.17
C LEU A 371 -30.57 23.21 30.26
N ASP A 372 -31.87 23.15 29.87
CA ASP A 372 -32.75 24.30 29.73
C ASP A 372 -33.54 24.62 31.01
N ASP A 373 -33.44 23.83 32.12
CA ASP A 373 -34.20 24.03 33.36
C ASP A 373 -33.68 25.26 34.13
N ASP A 374 -34.16 26.46 33.67
CA ASP A 374 -33.75 27.79 34.15
C ASP A 374 -34.61 28.25 35.38
N ASP A 375 -35.55 27.41 35.85
CA ASP A 375 -36.50 27.71 36.92
C ASP A 375 -35.93 27.42 38.33
N GLY A 376 -34.81 28.01 38.70
CA GLY A 376 -34.37 28.27 40.10
C GLY A 376 -34.37 27.13 41.12
N ASN A 377 -34.91 25.97 40.79
CA ASN A 377 -34.98 24.78 41.61
C ASN A 377 -33.83 23.81 41.17
N ARG A 378 -32.64 24.30 41.21
CA ARG A 378 -31.44 23.49 40.98
C ARG A 378 -31.35 22.40 42.06
N ARG A 379 -32.11 21.35 41.90
CA ARG A 379 -31.62 20.05 42.31
C ARG A 379 -30.37 19.85 41.48
N ALA A 380 -29.26 19.69 42.16
CA ALA A 380 -27.94 19.59 41.59
C ALA A 380 -27.87 18.53 40.48
N TYR A 381 -28.31 18.92 39.25
CA TYR A 381 -27.93 18.14 38.09
C TYR A 381 -26.42 18.24 37.93
N PRO A 382 -25.76 17.14 37.71
CA PRO A 382 -24.32 17.11 37.56
C PRO A 382 -23.93 18.00 36.42
N ASP A 383 -22.86 18.73 36.63
CA ASP A 383 -22.04 19.47 35.71
C ASP A 383 -22.58 19.54 34.26
N SER A 384 -23.16 20.70 33.85
CA SER A 384 -23.67 20.92 32.50
C SER A 384 -22.70 20.51 31.39
N ASP A 385 -21.39 20.52 31.69
CA ASP A 385 -20.34 20.05 30.80
C ASP A 385 -20.39 18.53 30.56
N LYS A 386 -20.84 17.72 31.51
CA LYS A 386 -20.98 16.27 31.33
C LYS A 386 -22.20 15.97 30.45
N ILE A 387 -23.32 16.66 30.66
CA ILE A 387 -24.52 16.54 29.83
C ILE A 387 -24.20 16.94 28.40
N SER A 388 -23.57 18.10 28.21
CA SER A 388 -23.14 18.59 26.90
C SER A 388 -22.19 17.61 26.19
N ARG A 389 -21.25 17.01 26.90
CA ARG A 389 -20.36 15.97 26.36
C ARG A 389 -21.11 14.71 25.95
N MET A 390 -22.01 14.22 26.77
CA MET A 390 -22.81 13.04 26.46
C MET A 390 -23.70 13.31 25.23
N ARG A 391 -24.35 14.49 25.15
CA ARG A 391 -25.17 14.88 24.02
C ARG A 391 -24.37 14.98 22.73
N LYS A 392 -23.19 15.60 22.80
CA LYS A 392 -22.25 15.64 21.67
C LYS A 392 -21.91 14.21 21.19
N TYR A 393 -21.60 13.30 22.11
CA TYR A 393 -21.24 11.93 21.78
C TYR A 393 -22.42 11.11 21.23
N LEU A 394 -23.66 11.48 21.62
CA LEU A 394 -24.88 10.87 21.09
C LEU A 394 -25.09 11.22 19.61
N HIS A 395 -24.65 12.40 19.16
CA HIS A 395 -24.77 12.87 17.79
C HIS A 395 -23.60 12.45 16.87
N GLU A 396 -22.50 12.00 17.42
CA GLU A 396 -21.36 11.40 16.70
C GLU A 396 -21.62 9.94 16.31
#